data_59a9a8eba85838e04abf225c34a138ca
#
_entry.id   59a9a8eba85838e04abf225c34a138ca
#
_cell.length_a   1.000
_cell.length_b   1.000
_cell.length_c   1.000
_cell.angle_alpha   90.00
_cell.angle_beta   90.00
_cell.angle_gamma   90.00
#
_symmetry.space_group_name_H-M   'P 1'
#
loop_
_entity.id
_entity.type
_entity.pdbx_description
1 polymer ?
#
loop_
_entity_poly.entity_id
_entity_poly.type
_entity_poly.pdbx_seq_one_letter_code
_entity_poly.pdbx_strand_id
1 'polypeptide(L)'
;MRLLLAVVLATCGLAFAPSTVGPAWAVPGECPPICDAIPDSAWIDPAAVPQYPVYRWPGLAGLSVTTPSPRFGFEAMCGSPLLANDPRAYAVAARSVVLHQEGQWNLLVQVVHWRGDTATGGDTAMTTLETARSRLRDCQSTAAATSPSITTNDPQRIGAVISDAGHQVMREYLLADPNSSTIVELAMWSALPTQVDWPAVADAHVLDAMAAPLCSAYIGSCR
;
A
#
# COMPACT_ATOMS: atom_id res chain seq x y z
N MET A 1 10.97 -56.26 -68.36
CA MET A 1 11.00 -54.81 -68.16
C MET A 1 10.43 -54.51 -66.76
N ARG A 2 11.26 -54.23 -65.79
CA ARG A 2 10.86 -53.93 -64.42
C ARG A 2 11.30 -52.48 -64.14
N LEU A 3 10.32 -51.58 -63.97
CA LEU A 3 10.50 -50.22 -63.56
C LEU A 3 10.61 -50.17 -62.03
N LEU A 4 11.72 -49.76 -61.56
CA LEU A 4 11.96 -49.42 -60.10
C LEU A 4 11.59 -47.97 -59.90
N LEU A 5 10.50 -47.68 -59.15
CA LEU A 5 10.18 -46.34 -58.66
C LEU A 5 10.94 -46.12 -57.34
N ALA A 6 11.87 -45.17 -57.35
CA ALA A 6 12.55 -44.69 -56.15
C ALA A 6 11.73 -43.55 -55.54
N VAL A 7 11.18 -43.77 -54.34
CA VAL A 7 10.51 -42.76 -53.54
C VAL A 7 11.56 -42.11 -52.67
N VAL A 8 11.85 -40.83 -52.89
CA VAL A 8 12.70 -40.01 -52.04
C VAL A 8 11.83 -39.42 -50.96
N LEU A 9 11.95 -39.90 -49.74
CA LEU A 9 11.34 -39.32 -48.52
C LEU A 9 12.23 -38.14 -48.06
N ALA A 10 11.80 -36.92 -48.30
CA ALA A 10 12.40 -35.73 -47.71
C ALA A 10 11.91 -35.58 -46.27
N THR A 11 12.73 -35.96 -45.30
CA THR A 11 12.52 -35.72 -43.88
C THR A 11 12.87 -34.27 -43.58
N CYS A 12 11.86 -33.38 -43.47
CA CYS A 12 12.02 -32.05 -42.86
C CYS A 12 12.23 -32.23 -41.35
N GLY A 13 13.48 -32.23 -40.93
CA GLY A 13 13.84 -32.15 -39.52
C GLY A 13 13.52 -30.77 -38.98
N LEU A 14 12.42 -30.64 -38.25
CA LEU A 14 12.16 -29.49 -37.37
C LEU A 14 13.15 -29.57 -36.22
N ALA A 15 14.23 -28.80 -36.29
CA ALA A 15 15.11 -28.57 -35.17
C ALA A 15 14.36 -27.70 -34.15
N PHE A 16 13.76 -28.35 -33.13
CA PHE A 16 13.36 -27.66 -31.90
C PHE A 16 14.63 -27.26 -31.17
N ALA A 17 15.04 -26.00 -31.30
CA ALA A 17 16.01 -25.44 -30.38
C ALA A 17 15.38 -25.39 -28.98
N PRO A 18 15.97 -26.03 -27.95
CA PRO A 18 15.47 -25.86 -26.58
C PRO A 18 15.67 -24.38 -26.24
N SER A 19 14.57 -23.65 -26.11
CA SER A 19 14.58 -22.34 -25.49
C SER A 19 15.07 -22.54 -24.07
N THR A 20 16.34 -22.29 -23.80
CA THR A 20 16.84 -22.16 -22.43
C THR A 20 16.17 -20.94 -21.85
N VAL A 21 15.02 -21.15 -21.19
CA VAL A 21 14.45 -20.16 -20.29
C VAL A 21 15.48 -20.05 -19.17
N GLY A 22 16.35 -19.04 -19.25
CA GLY A 22 17.24 -18.71 -18.17
C GLY A 22 16.43 -18.51 -16.91
N PRO A 23 16.93 -18.92 -15.72
CA PRO A 23 16.25 -18.65 -14.49
C PRO A 23 15.98 -17.16 -14.42
N ALA A 24 14.70 -16.80 -14.23
CA ALA A 24 14.32 -15.42 -13.97
C ALA A 24 15.01 -15.04 -12.63
N TRP A 25 16.07 -14.26 -12.72
CA TRP A 25 16.73 -13.71 -11.55
C TRP A 25 15.77 -12.65 -11.00
N ALA A 26 15.11 -12.96 -9.88
CA ALA A 26 14.43 -11.94 -9.12
C ALA A 26 15.48 -10.91 -8.65
N VAL A 27 15.33 -9.67 -9.05
CA VAL A 27 16.17 -8.60 -8.53
C VAL A 27 15.82 -8.45 -7.04
N PRO A 28 16.79 -8.53 -6.11
CA PRO A 28 16.49 -8.38 -4.70
C PRO A 28 15.78 -7.05 -4.43
N GLY A 29 14.63 -7.12 -3.80
CA GLY A 29 13.80 -5.94 -3.47
C GLY A 29 12.68 -5.63 -4.44
N GLU A 30 12.61 -6.29 -5.60
CA GLU A 30 11.50 -6.13 -6.54
C GLU A 30 10.51 -7.29 -6.43
N CYS A 31 9.23 -6.95 -6.33
CA CYS A 31 8.13 -7.92 -6.29
C CYS A 31 7.42 -8.00 -7.64
N PRO A 32 7.33 -9.19 -8.25
CA PRO A 32 6.37 -9.43 -9.33
C PRO A 32 4.93 -9.42 -8.80
N PRO A 33 3.91 -9.34 -9.68
CA PRO A 33 2.51 -9.27 -9.26
C PRO A 33 1.99 -10.43 -8.39
N ILE A 34 2.76 -11.52 -8.28
CA ILE A 34 2.42 -12.72 -7.49
C ILE A 34 3.14 -12.79 -6.14
N CYS A 35 3.71 -11.70 -5.66
CA CYS A 35 4.41 -11.67 -4.38
C CYS A 35 3.53 -12.09 -3.22
N ASP A 36 4.08 -12.93 -2.34
CA ASP A 36 3.42 -13.41 -1.12
C ASP A 36 3.84 -12.64 0.13
N ALA A 37 4.69 -11.63 -0.01
CA ALA A 37 5.18 -10.80 1.09
C ALA A 37 5.31 -9.35 0.64
N ILE A 38 5.22 -8.43 1.58
CA ILE A 38 5.54 -7.03 1.35
C ILE A 38 7.07 -6.89 1.38
N PRO A 39 7.72 -6.40 0.31
CA PRO A 39 9.16 -6.24 0.28
C PRO A 39 9.63 -5.11 1.20
N ASP A 40 10.84 -5.23 1.73
CA ASP A 40 11.43 -4.20 2.61
C ASP A 40 11.56 -2.85 1.89
N SER A 41 11.73 -2.87 0.58
CA SER A 41 11.80 -1.66 -0.27
C SER A 41 10.47 -0.94 -0.46
N ALA A 42 9.32 -1.52 -0.05
CA ALA A 42 8.01 -0.87 -0.16
C ALA A 42 7.71 0.15 0.96
N TRP A 43 8.55 0.19 1.98
CA TRP A 43 8.32 1.04 3.15
C TRP A 43 8.88 2.44 2.94
N ILE A 44 8.12 3.44 3.33
CA ILE A 44 8.58 4.84 3.35
C ILE A 44 9.88 4.97 4.15
N ASP A 45 10.81 5.78 3.64
CA ASP A 45 12.01 6.13 4.40
C ASP A 45 11.60 6.82 5.70
N PRO A 46 12.03 6.33 6.87
CA PRO A 46 11.73 6.96 8.14
C PRO A 46 12.07 8.45 8.19
N ALA A 47 13.13 8.87 7.50
CA ALA A 47 13.54 10.28 7.45
C ALA A 47 12.53 11.18 6.71
N ALA A 48 11.69 10.60 5.85
CA ALA A 48 10.63 11.30 5.13
C ALA A 48 9.29 11.32 5.89
N VAL A 49 9.16 10.55 6.97
CA VAL A 49 7.96 10.57 7.82
C VAL A 49 7.93 11.89 8.61
N PRO A 50 6.78 12.60 8.66
CA PRO A 50 6.65 13.81 9.48
C PRO A 50 7.15 13.62 10.91
N GLN A 51 7.66 14.67 11.51
CA GLN A 51 8.21 14.64 12.89
C GLN A 51 9.52 13.84 13.06
N TYR A 52 10.14 13.35 12.01
CA TYR A 52 11.41 12.60 12.10
C TYR A 52 12.50 13.33 12.90
N PRO A 53 12.70 14.65 12.79
CA PRO A 53 13.73 15.33 13.58
C PRO A 53 13.55 15.17 15.09
N VAL A 54 12.32 14.98 15.56
CA VAL A 54 11.97 14.80 16.98
C VAL A 54 12.02 13.33 17.37
N TYR A 55 11.29 12.47 16.64
CA TYR A 55 11.04 11.08 17.04
C TYR A 55 12.08 10.09 16.52
N ARG A 56 12.86 10.45 15.47
CA ARG A 56 13.85 9.55 14.87
C ARG A 56 13.25 8.18 14.58
N TRP A 57 12.12 8.19 13.85
CA TRP A 57 11.38 6.97 13.52
C TRP A 57 12.32 5.83 13.11
N PRO A 58 12.12 4.61 13.62
CA PRO A 58 12.96 3.46 13.30
C PRO A 58 12.68 2.95 11.89
N GLY A 59 13.51 2.05 11.38
CA GLY A 59 13.27 1.33 10.13
C GLY A 59 11.99 0.51 10.20
N LEU A 60 10.99 0.87 9.39
CA LEU A 60 9.63 0.32 9.49
C LEU A 60 9.53 -1.13 9.00
N ALA A 61 10.30 -1.49 7.97
CA ALA A 61 10.34 -2.87 7.46
C ALA A 61 10.72 -3.87 8.57
N GLY A 62 11.72 -3.54 9.38
CA GLY A 62 12.18 -4.42 10.47
C GLY A 62 11.19 -4.56 11.64
N LEU A 63 10.19 -3.69 11.73
CA LEU A 63 9.12 -3.74 12.73
C LEU A 63 7.82 -4.32 12.18
N SER A 64 7.78 -4.61 10.88
CA SER A 64 6.55 -4.99 10.22
C SER A 64 6.09 -6.39 10.64
N VAL A 65 4.78 -6.52 10.81
CA VAL A 65 4.09 -7.79 11.05
C VAL A 65 3.01 -8.02 10.00
N THR A 66 2.86 -9.26 9.57
CA THR A 66 1.76 -9.64 8.66
C THR A 66 0.42 -9.39 9.36
N THR A 67 -0.51 -8.77 8.64
CA THR A 67 -1.82 -8.39 9.18
C THR A 67 -2.93 -9.04 8.35
N PRO A 68 -3.65 -10.03 8.86
CA PRO A 68 -4.82 -10.57 8.18
C PRO A 68 -5.98 -9.56 8.25
N SER A 69 -6.73 -9.42 7.16
CA SER A 69 -7.88 -8.50 7.07
C SER A 69 -7.57 -7.09 7.58
N PRO A 70 -6.59 -6.41 6.96
CA PRO A 70 -6.12 -5.11 7.42
C PRO A 70 -7.22 -4.05 7.36
N ARG A 71 -7.29 -3.23 8.41
CA ARG A 71 -8.17 -2.05 8.45
C ARG A 71 -7.30 -0.80 8.52
N PHE A 72 -7.78 0.29 7.95
CA PHE A 72 -7.10 1.59 8.08
C PHE A 72 -7.30 2.18 9.47
N GLY A 73 -6.33 2.94 9.96
CA GLY A 73 -6.32 3.50 11.31
C GLY A 73 -7.53 4.38 11.59
N PHE A 74 -7.93 5.21 10.62
CA PHE A 74 -9.11 6.07 10.77
C PHE A 74 -10.41 5.28 10.96
N GLU A 75 -10.53 4.06 10.44
CA GLU A 75 -11.76 3.28 10.56
C GLU A 75 -12.11 2.93 12.02
N ALA A 76 -11.10 2.81 12.88
CA ALA A 76 -11.31 2.62 14.32
C ALA A 76 -11.80 3.91 14.96
N MET A 77 -11.17 5.05 14.66
CA MET A 77 -11.53 6.37 15.18
C MET A 77 -12.94 6.80 14.73
N CYS A 78 -13.27 6.52 13.47
CA CYS A 78 -14.59 6.82 12.90
C CYS A 78 -15.69 5.81 13.26
N GLY A 79 -15.40 4.75 14.03
CA GLY A 79 -16.38 3.70 14.33
C GLY A 79 -16.94 3.02 13.06
N SER A 80 -16.15 2.97 11.98
CA SER A 80 -16.59 2.43 10.70
C SER A 80 -16.97 0.95 10.83
N PRO A 81 -18.14 0.52 10.34
CA PRO A 81 -18.55 -0.88 10.43
C PRO A 81 -17.64 -1.78 9.57
N LEU A 82 -17.56 -3.06 9.96
CA LEU A 82 -16.90 -4.06 9.13
C LEU A 82 -17.66 -4.22 7.81
N LEU A 83 -16.91 -4.37 6.70
CA LEU A 83 -17.49 -4.69 5.41
C LEU A 83 -17.70 -6.21 5.30
N ALA A 84 -18.90 -6.60 4.89
CA ALA A 84 -19.09 -7.94 4.36
C ALA A 84 -18.28 -8.06 3.05
N ASN A 85 -17.47 -9.10 2.94
CA ASN A 85 -16.60 -9.34 1.77
C ASN A 85 -15.58 -8.22 1.51
N ASP A 86 -14.94 -7.73 2.56
CA ASP A 86 -13.86 -6.76 2.45
C ASP A 86 -12.72 -7.31 1.57
N PRO A 87 -12.39 -6.67 0.44
CA PRO A 87 -11.37 -7.19 -0.47
C PRO A 87 -9.97 -7.23 0.17
N ARG A 88 -9.74 -6.47 1.22
CA ARG A 88 -8.48 -6.48 1.97
C ARG A 88 -8.23 -7.82 2.68
N ALA A 89 -9.25 -8.62 2.94
CA ALA A 89 -9.10 -9.97 3.49
C ALA A 89 -8.35 -10.94 2.57
N TYR A 90 -8.27 -10.62 1.26
CA TYR A 90 -7.58 -11.42 0.26
C TYR A 90 -6.23 -10.84 -0.15
N ALA A 91 -5.84 -9.72 0.44
CA ALA A 91 -4.57 -9.06 0.18
C ALA A 91 -3.44 -9.65 1.04
N VAL A 92 -2.21 -9.48 0.56
CA VAL A 92 -1.02 -9.56 1.40
C VAL A 92 -0.86 -8.21 2.07
N ALA A 93 -0.78 -8.18 3.39
CA ALA A 93 -0.61 -6.93 4.10
C ALA A 93 0.39 -7.06 5.25
N ALA A 94 1.15 -6.00 5.44
CA ALA A 94 2.03 -5.84 6.59
C ALA A 94 1.86 -4.46 7.22
N ARG A 95 2.04 -4.40 8.53
CA ARG A 95 1.83 -3.20 9.33
C ARG A 95 2.99 -3.00 10.29
N SER A 96 3.48 -1.78 10.38
CA SER A 96 4.42 -1.30 11.40
C SER A 96 3.74 -0.27 12.28
N VAL A 97 3.93 -0.38 13.59
CA VAL A 97 3.38 0.56 14.56
C VAL A 97 4.47 0.99 15.52
N VAL A 98 4.58 2.30 15.74
CA VAL A 98 5.47 2.90 16.75
C VAL A 98 4.60 3.69 17.71
N LEU A 99 4.58 3.28 18.98
CA LEU A 99 3.79 3.90 20.02
C LEU A 99 4.67 4.73 20.95
N HIS A 100 4.15 5.88 21.35
CA HIS A 100 4.76 6.77 22.33
C HIS A 100 3.79 7.07 23.48
N GLN A 101 4.27 7.84 24.45
CA GLN A 101 3.47 8.25 25.61
C GLN A 101 2.35 9.22 25.19
N GLU A 102 1.38 9.39 26.07
CA GLU A 102 0.26 10.29 25.89
C GLU A 102 0.72 11.72 25.55
N GLY A 103 0.06 12.35 24.61
CA GLY A 103 0.41 13.67 24.06
C GLY A 103 1.55 13.66 23.04
N GLN A 104 2.19 12.52 22.82
CA GLN A 104 3.19 12.36 21.75
C GLN A 104 2.56 11.69 20.53
N TRP A 105 3.17 11.92 19.34
CA TRP A 105 2.71 11.34 18.11
C TRP A 105 3.08 9.86 18.01
N ASN A 106 2.09 9.04 17.74
CA ASN A 106 2.23 7.64 17.36
C ASN A 106 2.25 7.54 15.84
N LEU A 107 2.80 6.47 15.31
CA LEU A 107 2.90 6.20 13.88
C LEU A 107 2.40 4.80 13.55
N LEU A 108 1.60 4.69 12.50
CA LEU A 108 1.26 3.45 11.84
C LEU A 108 1.57 3.62 10.35
N VAL A 109 2.28 2.66 9.78
CA VAL A 109 2.41 2.52 8.33
C VAL A 109 1.98 1.11 7.96
N GLN A 110 1.15 1.00 6.93
CA GLN A 110 0.63 -0.26 6.44
C GLN A 110 0.72 -0.31 4.92
N VAL A 111 1.14 -1.46 4.40
CA VAL A 111 1.15 -1.75 2.97
C VAL A 111 0.20 -2.92 2.71
N VAL A 112 -0.71 -2.75 1.77
CA VAL A 112 -1.71 -3.75 1.36
C VAL A 112 -1.54 -3.98 -0.14
N HIS A 113 -1.25 -5.22 -0.53
CA HIS A 113 -0.95 -5.59 -1.92
C HIS A 113 -1.86 -6.75 -2.37
N TRP A 114 -2.53 -6.58 -3.51
CA TRP A 114 -3.33 -7.65 -4.13
C TRP A 114 -2.50 -8.38 -5.18
N ARG A 115 -2.36 -9.69 -4.97
CA ARG A 115 -1.60 -10.58 -5.87
C ARG A 115 -2.35 -10.85 -7.15
N GLY A 116 -1.62 -11.16 -8.21
CA GLY A 116 -2.15 -11.66 -9.47
C GLY A 116 -2.16 -10.62 -10.58
N ASP A 117 -3.20 -10.59 -11.36
CA ASP A 117 -3.35 -9.66 -12.47
C ASP A 117 -3.45 -8.21 -11.96
N THR A 118 -2.55 -7.36 -12.45
CA THR A 118 -2.45 -5.96 -12.01
C THR A 118 -3.65 -5.12 -12.43
N ALA A 119 -4.38 -5.48 -13.50
CA ALA A 119 -5.60 -4.77 -13.85
C ALA A 119 -6.67 -5.00 -12.78
N THR A 120 -6.95 -6.26 -12.44
CA THR A 120 -7.93 -6.63 -11.39
C THR A 120 -7.48 -6.13 -10.01
N GLY A 121 -6.22 -6.31 -9.66
CA GLY A 121 -5.66 -5.85 -8.38
C GLY A 121 -5.64 -4.34 -8.28
N GLY A 122 -5.31 -3.64 -9.36
CA GLY A 122 -5.34 -2.18 -9.43
C GLY A 122 -6.75 -1.62 -9.28
N ASP A 123 -7.75 -2.20 -9.95
CA ASP A 123 -9.16 -1.83 -9.77
C ASP A 123 -9.62 -2.06 -8.32
N THR A 124 -9.15 -3.15 -7.70
CA THR A 124 -9.45 -3.45 -6.29
C THR A 124 -8.83 -2.42 -5.35
N ALA A 125 -7.58 -2.01 -5.60
CA ALA A 125 -6.91 -0.95 -4.83
C ALA A 125 -7.68 0.38 -4.94
N MET A 126 -8.06 0.76 -6.14
CA MET A 126 -8.83 1.99 -6.38
C MET A 126 -10.21 1.94 -5.73
N THR A 127 -10.94 0.83 -5.84
CA THR A 127 -12.25 0.65 -5.19
C THR A 127 -12.13 0.69 -3.67
N THR A 128 -11.06 0.11 -3.12
CA THR A 128 -10.78 0.17 -1.67
C THR A 128 -10.49 1.59 -1.22
N LEU A 129 -9.73 2.36 -1.99
CA LEU A 129 -9.47 3.78 -1.71
C LEU A 129 -10.76 4.62 -1.77
N GLU A 130 -11.63 4.39 -2.76
CA GLU A 130 -12.91 5.10 -2.85
C GLU A 130 -13.85 4.75 -1.68
N THR A 131 -13.84 3.49 -1.25
CA THR A 131 -14.56 3.06 -0.05
C THR A 131 -14.04 3.77 1.21
N ALA A 132 -12.71 3.90 1.35
CA ALA A 132 -12.09 4.65 2.44
C ALA A 132 -12.50 6.14 2.40
N ARG A 133 -12.53 6.74 1.21
CA ARG A 133 -12.96 8.12 1.00
C ARG A 133 -14.42 8.34 1.42
N SER A 134 -15.31 7.43 1.06
CA SER A 134 -16.72 7.48 1.50
C SER A 134 -16.82 7.39 3.02
N ARG A 135 -16.12 6.44 3.63
CA ARG A 135 -16.13 6.26 5.08
C ARG A 135 -15.58 7.45 5.86
N LEU A 136 -14.55 8.13 5.32
CA LEU A 136 -14.06 9.37 5.90
C LEU A 136 -15.13 10.46 5.87
N ARG A 137 -15.90 10.59 4.78
CA ARG A 137 -17.02 11.53 4.71
C ARG A 137 -18.14 11.19 5.69
N ASP A 138 -18.40 9.91 5.88
CA ASP A 138 -19.46 9.41 6.75
C ASP A 138 -19.03 9.33 8.23
N CYS A 139 -17.76 9.62 8.54
CA CYS A 139 -17.15 9.48 9.87
C CYS A 139 -17.98 10.13 10.97
N GLN A 140 -18.44 11.34 10.74
CA GLN A 140 -19.25 12.07 11.74
C GLN A 140 -20.64 11.44 11.97
N SER A 141 -21.17 10.70 10.99
CA SER A 141 -22.44 10.00 11.13
C SER A 141 -22.30 8.67 11.91
N THR A 142 -21.13 8.05 11.86
CA THR A 142 -20.82 6.81 12.57
C THR A 142 -20.20 7.04 13.95
N ALA A 143 -19.49 8.15 14.13
CA ALA A 143 -18.88 8.58 15.38
C ALA A 143 -19.13 10.08 15.57
N ALA A 144 -20.20 10.44 16.25
CA ALA A 144 -20.66 11.82 16.35
C ALA A 144 -19.68 12.80 17.03
N ALA A 145 -18.73 12.27 17.81
CA ALA A 145 -17.67 13.05 18.45
C ALA A 145 -16.52 13.37 17.52
N THR A 146 -16.45 12.72 16.35
CA THR A 146 -15.35 12.91 15.40
C THR A 146 -15.67 13.97 14.35
N SER A 147 -14.66 14.70 13.91
CA SER A 147 -14.77 15.72 12.88
C SER A 147 -13.66 15.52 11.84
N PRO A 148 -13.96 14.86 10.72
CA PRO A 148 -13.01 14.65 9.64
C PRO A 148 -12.94 15.89 8.74
N SER A 149 -11.72 16.25 8.32
CA SER A 149 -11.44 17.26 7.29
C SER A 149 -10.54 16.61 6.24
N ILE A 150 -11.07 16.37 5.04
CA ILE A 150 -10.27 15.87 3.92
C ILE A 150 -9.46 17.06 3.36
N THR A 151 -8.14 16.96 3.46
CA THR A 151 -7.18 18.01 3.06
C THR A 151 -6.59 17.78 1.67
N THR A 152 -6.52 16.50 1.25
CA THR A 152 -6.18 16.09 -0.12
C THR A 152 -7.21 15.09 -0.63
N ASN A 153 -7.71 15.29 -1.85
CA ASN A 153 -8.77 14.47 -2.44
C ASN A 153 -8.52 14.24 -3.93
N ASP A 154 -7.41 13.58 -4.26
CA ASP A 154 -7.06 13.21 -5.63
C ASP A 154 -7.56 11.80 -5.95
N PRO A 155 -7.65 11.38 -7.22
CA PRO A 155 -8.12 10.05 -7.59
C PRO A 155 -7.40 8.90 -6.86
N GLN A 156 -6.09 9.01 -6.69
CA GLN A 156 -5.24 7.97 -6.10
C GLN A 156 -4.75 8.32 -4.69
N ARG A 157 -5.14 9.50 -4.14
CA ARG A 157 -4.54 10.03 -2.91
C ARG A 157 -5.60 10.64 -2.02
N ILE A 158 -5.49 10.39 -0.74
CA ILE A 158 -6.32 11.02 0.30
C ILE A 158 -5.39 11.52 1.40
N GLY A 159 -5.58 12.76 1.82
CA GLY A 159 -5.08 13.29 3.07
C GLY A 159 -6.25 13.74 3.92
N ALA A 160 -6.24 13.44 5.21
CA ALA A 160 -7.27 13.86 6.12
C ALA A 160 -6.74 14.18 7.52
N VAL A 161 -7.42 15.11 8.18
CA VAL A 161 -7.26 15.38 9.61
C VAL A 161 -8.56 15.00 10.30
N ILE A 162 -8.50 14.17 11.32
CA ILE A 162 -9.65 13.72 12.09
C ILE A 162 -9.43 14.12 13.54
N SER A 163 -10.38 14.86 14.11
CA SER A 163 -10.37 15.24 15.53
C SER A 163 -11.48 14.52 16.26
N ASP A 164 -11.21 14.01 17.44
CA ASP A 164 -12.20 13.41 18.34
C ASP A 164 -12.42 14.32 19.54
N ALA A 165 -13.48 15.15 19.48
CA ALA A 165 -14.03 15.99 20.54
C ALA A 165 -12.98 16.66 21.48
N GLY A 166 -11.81 17.01 20.96
CA GLY A 166 -10.71 17.60 21.74
C GLY A 166 -9.88 16.60 22.55
N HIS A 167 -10.10 15.28 22.38
CA HIS A 167 -9.33 14.24 23.06
C HIS A 167 -8.15 13.73 22.24
N GLN A 168 -8.34 13.64 20.93
CA GLN A 168 -7.35 13.07 20.02
C GLN A 168 -7.38 13.75 18.66
N VAL A 169 -6.25 13.78 17.98
CA VAL A 169 -6.12 14.19 16.58
C VAL A 169 -5.38 13.10 15.82
N MET A 170 -5.83 12.83 14.60
CA MET A 170 -5.17 11.91 13.65
C MET A 170 -4.91 12.63 12.33
N ARG A 171 -3.76 12.36 11.75
CA ARG A 171 -3.41 12.65 10.36
C ARG A 171 -3.39 11.33 9.60
N GLU A 172 -4.22 11.23 8.59
CA GLU A 172 -4.40 10.04 7.78
C GLU A 172 -4.00 10.32 6.35
N TYR A 173 -3.12 9.50 5.80
CA TYR A 173 -2.69 9.54 4.40
C TYR A 173 -2.88 8.17 3.78
N LEU A 174 -3.61 8.12 2.66
CA LEU A 174 -3.82 6.92 1.87
C LEU A 174 -3.38 7.18 0.44
N LEU A 175 -2.60 6.26 -0.11
CA LEU A 175 -2.13 6.28 -1.48
C LEU A 175 -2.45 4.93 -2.13
N ALA A 176 -3.17 4.94 -3.25
CA ALA A 176 -3.34 3.75 -4.11
C ALA A 176 -2.45 3.86 -5.34
N ASP A 177 -1.66 2.81 -5.60
CA ASP A 177 -0.95 2.61 -6.85
C ASP A 177 -1.58 1.44 -7.63
N PRO A 178 -2.45 1.73 -8.61
CA PRO A 178 -3.10 0.68 -9.39
C PRO A 178 -2.12 -0.13 -10.23
N ASN A 179 -0.98 0.44 -10.62
CA ASN A 179 0.00 -0.26 -11.46
C ASN A 179 0.73 -1.37 -10.71
N SER A 180 0.83 -1.26 -9.38
CA SER A 180 1.36 -2.30 -8.51
C SER A 180 0.28 -3.03 -7.70
N SER A 181 -0.99 -2.71 -7.88
CA SER A 181 -2.10 -3.27 -7.08
C SER A 181 -1.90 -3.07 -5.57
N THR A 182 -1.45 -1.89 -5.17
CA THR A 182 -1.01 -1.64 -3.79
C THR A 182 -1.69 -0.40 -3.21
N ILE A 183 -2.05 -0.45 -1.93
CA ILE A 183 -2.39 0.74 -1.13
C ILE A 183 -1.39 0.84 0.01
N VAL A 184 -0.92 2.06 0.24
CA VAL A 184 -0.11 2.42 1.41
C VAL A 184 -0.92 3.37 2.30
N GLU A 185 -0.90 3.09 3.58
CA GLU A 185 -1.41 3.96 4.64
C GLU A 185 -0.26 4.51 5.47
N LEU A 186 -0.34 5.78 5.82
CA LEU A 186 0.43 6.41 6.88
C LEU A 186 -0.55 7.15 7.78
N ALA A 187 -0.70 6.68 9.01
CA ALA A 187 -1.51 7.32 10.03
C ALA A 187 -0.64 7.78 11.21
N MET A 188 -0.82 9.00 11.63
CA MET A 188 -0.18 9.54 12.83
C MET A 188 -1.24 10.13 13.75
N TRP A 189 -1.20 9.78 15.02
CA TRP A 189 -2.19 10.27 16.00
C TRP A 189 -1.54 10.63 17.32
N SER A 190 -2.19 11.53 18.02
CA SER A 190 -1.79 11.96 19.37
C SER A 190 -3.01 12.30 20.22
N ALA A 191 -2.94 12.01 21.51
CA ALA A 191 -3.86 12.61 22.47
C ALA A 191 -3.64 14.13 22.56
N LEU A 192 -4.69 14.87 22.86
CA LEU A 192 -4.61 16.31 23.05
C LEU A 192 -4.51 16.67 24.53
N PRO A 193 -3.76 17.72 24.89
CA PRO A 193 -2.94 18.56 24.00
C PRO A 193 -1.68 17.85 23.50
N THR A 194 -1.28 18.08 22.26
CA THR A 194 -0.04 17.53 21.71
C THR A 194 1.18 18.17 22.37
N GLN A 195 2.18 17.37 22.73
CA GLN A 195 3.46 17.87 23.26
C GLN A 195 4.38 18.41 22.16
N VAL A 196 4.18 17.98 20.93
CA VAL A 196 4.92 18.42 19.74
C VAL A 196 3.92 18.86 18.70
N ASP A 197 4.03 20.09 18.23
CA ASP A 197 3.15 20.64 17.21
C ASP A 197 3.36 19.92 15.86
N TRP A 198 2.28 19.83 15.08
CA TRP A 198 2.39 19.30 13.73
C TRP A 198 3.24 20.23 12.86
N PRO A 199 4.24 19.70 12.12
CA PRO A 199 5.08 20.54 11.27
C PRO A 199 4.30 21.13 10.11
N ALA A 200 4.76 22.27 9.60
CA ALA A 200 4.23 22.87 8.38
C ALA A 200 4.69 22.07 7.15
N VAL A 201 4.15 20.87 6.97
CA VAL A 201 4.42 19.99 5.82
C VAL A 201 3.17 19.89 4.96
N ALA A 202 3.33 20.02 3.64
CA ALA A 202 2.22 19.83 2.71
C ALA A 202 1.90 18.34 2.56
N ASP A 203 0.62 17.99 2.48
CA ASP A 203 0.16 16.62 2.27
C ASP A 203 0.80 15.97 1.04
N ALA A 204 0.93 16.73 -0.06
CA ALA A 204 1.57 16.24 -1.28
C ALA A 204 2.99 15.73 -1.01
N HIS A 205 3.76 16.39 -0.16
CA HIS A 205 5.12 15.96 0.19
C HIS A 205 5.12 14.61 0.92
N VAL A 206 4.18 14.42 1.84
CA VAL A 206 4.02 13.13 2.56
C VAL A 206 3.60 12.03 1.60
N LEU A 207 2.60 12.30 0.76
CA LEU A 207 2.07 11.34 -0.21
C LEU A 207 3.10 10.97 -1.28
N ASP A 208 3.93 11.92 -1.73
CA ASP A 208 5.03 11.64 -2.66
C ASP A 208 6.11 10.77 -2.00
N ALA A 209 6.42 11.00 -0.73
CA ALA A 209 7.34 10.17 0.03
C ALA A 209 6.82 8.74 0.25
N MET A 210 5.50 8.55 0.36
CA MET A 210 4.86 7.24 0.42
C MET A 210 4.86 6.53 -0.94
N ALA A 211 4.77 7.26 -2.05
CA ALA A 211 4.76 6.71 -3.40
C ALA A 211 6.15 6.24 -3.85
N ALA A 212 7.19 6.99 -3.54
CA ALA A 212 8.54 6.76 -4.03
C ALA A 212 9.08 5.32 -3.80
N PRO A 213 8.88 4.68 -2.64
CA PRO A 213 9.32 3.31 -2.40
C PRO A 213 8.66 2.28 -3.32
N LEU A 214 7.41 2.49 -3.72
CA LEU A 214 6.68 1.55 -4.57
C LEU A 214 7.35 1.38 -5.94
N CYS A 215 8.01 2.44 -6.46
CA CYS A 215 8.71 2.41 -7.73
C CYS A 215 9.86 1.39 -7.77
N SER A 216 10.52 1.18 -6.64
CA SER A 216 11.61 0.20 -6.50
C SER A 216 11.14 -1.15 -5.95
N ALA A 217 9.98 -1.18 -5.30
CA ALA A 217 9.45 -2.39 -4.69
C ALA A 217 8.65 -3.27 -5.65
N TYR A 218 7.91 -2.67 -6.57
CA TYR A 218 6.98 -3.39 -7.45
C TYR A 218 7.24 -3.12 -8.93
N ILE A 219 7.33 -4.21 -9.69
CA ILE A 219 7.49 -4.14 -11.15
C ILE A 219 6.23 -3.53 -11.77
N GLY A 220 6.38 -2.43 -12.49
CA GLY A 220 5.28 -1.74 -13.14
C GLY A 220 4.78 -0.50 -12.40
N SER A 221 5.12 -0.32 -11.13
CA SER A 221 4.87 0.91 -10.40
C SER A 221 5.59 2.10 -11.08
N CYS A 222 5.01 3.29 -11.02
CA CYS A 222 5.62 4.53 -11.55
C CYS A 222 5.87 4.58 -13.08
N ARG A 223 5.14 3.80 -13.88
CA ARG A 223 5.22 3.83 -15.35
C ARG A 223 4.13 4.67 -15.96
#